data_de235868dc2872c3d6ebcd9293534d2d
#
_entry.id   de235868dc2872c3d6ebcd9293534d2d
#
_cell.length_a   1.000
_cell.length_b   1.000
_cell.length_c   1.000
_cell.angle_alpha   90.00
_cell.angle_beta   90.00
_cell.angle_gamma   90.00
#
_symmetry.space_group_name_H-M   'P 1'
#
loop_
_entity.id
_entity.type
_entity.pdbx_description
1 polymer ?
#
loop_
_entity_poly.entity_id
_entity_poly.type
_entity_poly.pdbx_seq_one_letter_code
_entity_poly.pdbx_strand_id
1 'polypeptide(L)'
;MIVRLVGSEMCIRDRYGENAKIHLGGIPMIADDMMSYIKNDIAVFGVGVFIFIILTLWFIFRNLKWVVMPLLGCSSSVILMIGLLGFVGWKVTVISSNFIALMLILNMAMNIHLTVRFLQLRKEFPELTIDKAIFETCKKMTLPILYTVLTTICAFLSLVFSGIKPIIDFGWMMTLGLIISFLITFLLLPSLISLLSSNNEIGIKDTEKSLITSALGSFTKKNRILIFGSTTIIIIFSIIGIFKLEVENSFINYFDKETEIYKGMKKIDDDLGGTTPLNIILKFPSNLKEAKSESDEFDEWDEENKDNAEDKSKYWFTRDKMDKI
;
A
#
# COMPACT_ATOMS: atom_id res chain seq x y z
N MET A 1 16.75 19.43 -3.89
CA MET A 1 16.32 19.89 -5.21
C MET A 1 14.84 20.28 -5.24
N ILE A 2 13.96 19.53 -4.58
CA ILE A 2 12.50 19.72 -4.49
C ILE A 2 12.11 21.06 -3.83
N VAL A 3 12.73 21.44 -2.72
CA VAL A 3 12.47 22.72 -2.01
C VAL A 3 12.74 23.96 -2.88
N ARG A 4 13.62 23.87 -3.87
CA ARG A 4 13.90 24.95 -4.82
C ARG A 4 12.81 25.15 -5.88
N LEU A 5 12.12 24.08 -6.26
CA LEU A 5 11.03 24.13 -7.24
C LEU A 5 9.78 24.78 -6.64
N VAL A 6 9.40 24.38 -5.41
CA VAL A 6 8.24 24.96 -4.68
C VAL A 6 8.48 26.47 -4.41
N GLY A 7 9.68 26.86 -4.05
CA GLY A 7 10.02 28.29 -3.85
C GLY A 7 9.97 29.11 -5.13
N SER A 8 10.41 28.59 -6.26
CA SER A 8 10.33 29.28 -7.56
C SER A 8 8.92 29.38 -8.09
N GLU A 9 8.07 28.37 -7.85
CA GLU A 9 6.66 28.37 -8.20
C GLU A 9 5.89 29.49 -7.46
N MET A 10 6.07 29.59 -6.14
CA MET A 10 5.45 30.67 -5.34
C MET A 10 5.82 32.06 -5.89
N CYS A 11 7.10 32.29 -6.19
CA CYS A 11 7.55 33.57 -6.73
C CYS A 11 6.97 33.88 -8.12
N ILE A 12 6.78 32.88 -8.96
CA ILE A 12 6.18 33.05 -10.30
C ILE A 12 4.67 33.29 -10.16
N ARG A 13 3.99 32.54 -9.32
CA ARG A 13 2.54 32.68 -9.06
C ARG A 13 2.22 34.04 -8.44
N ASP A 14 3.02 34.53 -7.49
CA ASP A 14 2.85 35.85 -6.88
C ASP A 14 3.07 37.01 -7.88
N ARG A 15 4.01 36.83 -8.82
CA ARG A 15 4.34 37.89 -9.79
C ARG A 15 3.36 37.99 -10.96
N TYR A 16 2.84 36.84 -11.42
CA TYR A 16 2.04 36.75 -12.66
C TYR A 16 0.60 36.28 -12.45
N GLY A 17 0.21 35.89 -11.24
CA GLY A 17 -1.09 35.29 -10.93
C GLY A 17 -2.30 36.17 -11.19
N GLU A 18 -2.14 37.51 -11.20
CA GLU A 18 -3.20 38.43 -11.53
C GLU A 18 -3.48 38.56 -13.05
N ASN A 19 -2.46 38.30 -13.88
CA ASN A 19 -2.53 38.51 -15.33
C ASN A 19 -2.57 37.20 -16.14
N ALA A 20 -2.24 36.05 -15.55
CA ALA A 20 -2.19 34.78 -16.23
C ALA A 20 -2.54 33.63 -15.30
N LYS A 21 -3.30 32.64 -15.79
CA LYS A 21 -3.57 31.39 -15.07
C LYS A 21 -2.40 30.44 -15.30
N ILE A 22 -1.58 30.27 -14.25
CA ILE A 22 -0.39 29.43 -14.32
C ILE A 22 -0.79 28.00 -13.97
N HIS A 23 -0.46 27.06 -14.85
CA HIS A 23 -0.58 25.62 -14.62
C HIS A 23 0.81 25.01 -14.52
N LEU A 24 1.05 24.30 -13.42
CA LEU A 24 2.28 23.55 -13.24
C LEU A 24 2.04 22.10 -13.67
N GLY A 25 3.03 21.50 -14.34
CA GLY A 25 2.99 20.11 -14.76
C GLY A 25 4.39 19.56 -14.94
N GLY A 26 4.49 18.25 -14.94
CA GLY A 26 5.74 17.54 -15.19
C GLY A 26 6.11 16.54 -14.10
N ILE A 27 7.04 15.63 -14.41
CA ILE A 27 7.45 14.50 -13.55
C ILE A 27 7.90 14.94 -12.15
N PRO A 28 8.69 16.04 -11.97
CA PRO A 28 9.13 16.46 -10.64
C PRO A 28 7.98 16.92 -9.73
N MET A 29 6.99 17.63 -10.29
CA MET A 29 5.80 18.06 -9.55
C MET A 29 4.97 16.86 -9.11
N ILE A 30 4.72 15.94 -10.05
CA ILE A 30 3.98 14.71 -9.77
C ILE A 30 4.61 13.94 -8.62
N ALA A 31 5.95 13.82 -8.61
CA ALA A 31 6.67 13.11 -7.56
C ALA A 31 6.52 13.78 -6.18
N ASP A 32 6.48 15.10 -6.11
CA ASP A 32 6.33 15.86 -4.87
C ASP A 32 4.90 15.77 -4.33
N ASP A 33 3.92 16.00 -5.18
CA ASP A 33 2.51 15.91 -4.83
C ASP A 33 2.13 14.47 -4.44
N MET A 34 2.62 13.44 -5.16
CA MET A 34 2.44 12.04 -4.77
C MET A 34 3.00 11.76 -3.37
N MET A 35 4.17 12.30 -3.04
CA MET A 35 4.74 12.13 -1.71
C MET A 35 3.86 12.79 -0.64
N SER A 36 3.29 13.93 -0.94
CA SER A 36 2.37 14.65 -0.07
C SER A 36 1.05 13.86 0.12
N TYR A 37 0.46 13.35 -0.96
CA TYR A 37 -0.73 12.49 -0.91
C TYR A 37 -0.46 11.20 -0.11
N ILE A 38 0.67 10.52 -0.33
CA ILE A 38 1.06 9.31 0.44
C ILE A 38 1.08 9.60 1.94
N LYS A 39 1.68 10.72 2.35
CA LYS A 39 1.74 11.08 3.77
C LYS A 39 0.35 11.35 4.35
N ASN A 40 -0.48 12.04 3.61
CA ASN A 40 -1.86 12.31 4.01
C ASN A 40 -2.70 11.03 4.05
N ASP A 41 -2.58 10.17 3.06
CA ASP A 41 -3.30 8.90 2.97
C ASP A 41 -2.96 7.98 4.15
N ILE A 42 -1.67 7.81 4.48
CA ILE A 42 -1.25 7.03 5.64
C ILE A 42 -1.89 7.55 6.92
N ALA A 43 -1.95 8.88 7.11
CA ALA A 43 -2.56 9.47 8.29
C ALA A 43 -4.08 9.30 8.29
N VAL A 44 -4.76 9.66 7.20
CA VAL A 44 -6.23 9.64 7.10
C VAL A 44 -6.76 8.21 7.12
N PHE A 45 -6.22 7.31 6.28
CA PHE A 45 -6.65 5.91 6.26
C PHE A 45 -6.24 5.17 7.52
N GLY A 46 -5.01 5.37 8.03
CA GLY A 46 -4.56 4.72 9.25
C GLY A 46 -5.44 5.08 10.45
N VAL A 47 -5.69 6.37 10.67
CA VAL A 47 -6.54 6.85 11.77
C VAL A 47 -8.01 6.50 11.51
N GLY A 48 -8.51 6.65 10.29
CA GLY A 48 -9.88 6.32 9.93
C GLY A 48 -10.22 4.85 10.16
N VAL A 49 -9.37 3.95 9.67
CA VAL A 49 -9.52 2.49 9.88
C VAL A 49 -9.41 2.17 11.37
N PHE A 50 -8.50 2.78 12.10
CA PHE A 50 -8.33 2.55 13.54
C PHE A 50 -9.57 2.96 14.33
N ILE A 51 -10.14 4.13 14.06
CA ILE A 51 -11.41 4.58 14.69
C ILE A 51 -12.56 3.64 14.32
N PHE A 52 -12.66 3.24 13.05
CA PHE A 52 -13.68 2.31 12.61
C PHE A 52 -13.59 0.95 13.30
N ILE A 53 -12.38 0.44 13.51
CA ILE A 53 -12.12 -0.79 14.27
C ILE A 53 -12.60 -0.64 15.72
N ILE A 54 -12.26 0.47 16.39
CA ILE A 54 -12.70 0.74 17.77
C ILE A 54 -14.22 0.75 17.86
N LEU A 55 -14.91 1.45 16.94
CA LEU A 55 -16.37 1.52 16.92
C LEU A 55 -16.99 0.14 16.70
N THR A 56 -16.46 -0.64 15.77
CA THR A 56 -16.93 -1.99 15.47
C THR A 56 -16.77 -2.92 16.66
N LEU A 57 -15.61 -2.91 17.31
CA LEU A 57 -15.35 -3.71 18.50
C LEU A 57 -16.24 -3.28 19.67
N TRP A 58 -16.42 -1.98 19.87
CA TRP A 58 -17.31 -1.45 20.88
C TRP A 58 -18.74 -1.93 20.67
N PHE A 59 -19.21 -1.90 19.44
CA PHE A 59 -20.55 -2.37 19.11
C PHE A 59 -20.73 -3.87 19.36
N ILE A 60 -19.71 -4.69 19.05
CA ILE A 60 -19.74 -6.15 19.21
C ILE A 60 -19.62 -6.55 20.69
N PHE A 61 -18.59 -6.08 21.38
CA PHE A 61 -18.27 -6.58 22.71
C PHE A 61 -18.94 -5.82 23.85
N ARG A 62 -19.30 -4.55 23.63
CA ARG A 62 -19.91 -3.66 24.63
C ARG A 62 -19.19 -3.65 25.99
N ASN A 63 -17.93 -4.05 26.02
CA ASN A 63 -17.08 -4.11 27.20
C ASN A 63 -15.69 -3.63 26.82
N LEU A 64 -15.23 -2.57 27.51
CA LEU A 64 -13.97 -1.88 27.20
C LEU A 64 -12.76 -2.81 27.23
N LYS A 65 -12.70 -3.76 28.17
CA LYS A 65 -11.58 -4.71 28.28
C LYS A 65 -11.42 -5.55 27.01
N TRP A 66 -12.53 -6.10 26.50
CA TRP A 66 -12.53 -6.93 25.29
C TRP A 66 -12.36 -6.16 23.99
N VAL A 67 -12.46 -4.83 24.06
CA VAL A 67 -12.10 -3.93 22.95
C VAL A 67 -10.60 -3.62 22.99
N VAL A 68 -10.07 -3.27 24.17
CA VAL A 68 -8.69 -2.82 24.34
C VAL A 68 -7.67 -3.94 24.08
N MET A 69 -7.94 -5.19 24.51
CA MET A 69 -7.00 -6.30 24.33
C MET A 69 -6.64 -6.59 22.86
N PRO A 70 -7.62 -6.85 21.97
CA PRO A 70 -7.32 -7.03 20.55
C PRO A 70 -6.69 -5.81 19.90
N LEU A 71 -7.11 -4.61 20.34
CA LEU A 71 -6.58 -3.35 19.83
C LEU A 71 -5.11 -3.16 20.15
N LEU A 72 -4.69 -3.47 21.40
CA LEU A 72 -3.28 -3.45 21.81
C LEU A 72 -2.45 -4.46 21.01
N GLY A 73 -2.96 -5.67 20.81
CA GLY A 73 -2.30 -6.68 19.98
C GLY A 73 -2.10 -6.20 18.53
N CYS A 74 -3.15 -5.61 17.96
CA CYS A 74 -3.12 -5.07 16.62
C CYS A 74 -2.14 -3.90 16.47
N SER A 75 -2.20 -2.93 17.38
CA SER A 75 -1.31 -1.75 17.38
C SER A 75 0.14 -2.16 17.57
N SER A 76 0.43 -3.10 18.48
CA SER A 76 1.79 -3.60 18.72
C SER A 76 2.40 -4.25 17.47
N SER A 77 1.62 -5.05 16.73
CA SER A 77 2.07 -5.65 15.48
C SER A 77 2.42 -4.60 14.42
N VAL A 78 1.59 -3.58 14.27
CA VAL A 78 1.82 -2.51 13.30
C VAL A 78 3.04 -1.68 13.67
N ILE A 79 3.17 -1.29 14.95
CA ILE A 79 4.32 -0.52 15.44
C ILE A 79 5.61 -1.33 15.23
N LEU A 80 5.61 -2.61 15.57
CA LEU A 80 6.77 -3.47 15.41
C LEU A 80 7.15 -3.62 13.92
N MET A 81 6.17 -3.76 13.05
CA MET A 81 6.42 -3.84 11.61
C MET A 81 6.96 -2.54 11.04
N ILE A 82 6.37 -1.38 11.39
CA ILE A 82 6.88 -0.07 10.95
C ILE A 82 8.31 0.14 11.47
N GLY A 83 8.58 -0.23 12.72
CA GLY A 83 9.91 -0.16 13.31
C GLY A 83 10.91 -1.03 12.56
N LEU A 84 10.53 -2.25 12.20
CA LEU A 84 11.37 -3.16 11.41
C LEU A 84 11.67 -2.60 10.02
N LEU A 85 10.66 -2.07 9.31
CA LEU A 85 10.85 -1.44 8.01
C LEU A 85 11.80 -0.24 8.09
N GLY A 86 11.65 0.59 9.13
CA GLY A 86 12.55 1.71 9.39
C GLY A 86 13.98 1.27 9.69
N PHE A 87 14.16 0.21 10.48
CA PHE A 87 15.47 -0.35 10.82
C PHE A 87 16.20 -0.92 9.60
N VAL A 88 15.49 -1.61 8.72
CA VAL A 88 16.04 -2.15 7.46
C VAL A 88 16.27 -1.06 6.41
N GLY A 89 15.76 0.15 6.63
CA GLY A 89 15.85 1.26 5.66
C GLY A 89 14.97 1.05 4.42
N TRP A 90 13.87 0.30 4.56
CA TRP A 90 12.96 0.02 3.45
C TRP A 90 12.14 1.25 3.09
N LYS A 91 12.09 1.58 1.80
CA LYS A 91 11.37 2.76 1.32
C LYS A 91 9.91 2.40 1.02
N VAL A 92 8.99 3.20 1.56
CA VAL A 92 7.56 3.08 1.27
C VAL A 92 7.25 3.76 -0.07
N THR A 93 6.59 3.04 -0.97
CA THR A 93 6.14 3.53 -2.29
C THR A 93 4.65 3.87 -2.26
N VAL A 94 4.13 4.49 -3.33
CA VAL A 94 2.69 4.81 -3.47
C VAL A 94 1.81 3.58 -3.25
N ILE A 95 2.18 2.45 -3.88
CA ILE A 95 1.41 1.20 -3.77
C ILE A 95 1.52 0.62 -2.36
N SER A 96 2.71 0.70 -1.76
CA SER A 96 2.94 0.15 -0.43
C SER A 96 2.45 1.05 0.71
N SER A 97 2.05 2.30 0.45
CA SER A 97 1.51 3.19 1.49
C SER A 97 0.29 2.63 2.21
N ASN A 98 -0.52 1.85 1.48
CA ASN A 98 -1.75 1.25 1.98
C ASN A 98 -1.53 0.01 2.87
N PHE A 99 -0.25 -0.46 3.05
CA PHE A 99 0.04 -1.67 3.80
C PHE A 99 -0.39 -1.58 5.26
N ILE A 100 -0.32 -0.38 5.87
CA ILE A 100 -0.70 -0.16 7.28
C ILE A 100 -2.18 -0.47 7.50
N ALA A 101 -3.05 0.06 6.65
CA ALA A 101 -4.49 -0.18 6.73
C ALA A 101 -4.83 -1.66 6.50
N LEU A 102 -4.22 -2.29 5.50
CA LEU A 102 -4.41 -3.71 5.22
C LEU A 102 -3.92 -4.59 6.36
N MET A 103 -2.75 -4.28 6.92
CA MET A 103 -2.19 -5.00 8.05
C MET A 103 -3.06 -4.86 9.31
N LEU A 104 -3.59 -3.66 9.58
CA LEU A 104 -4.54 -3.44 10.68
C LEU A 104 -5.77 -4.34 10.54
N ILE A 105 -6.38 -4.39 9.36
CA ILE A 105 -7.59 -5.17 9.11
C ILE A 105 -7.32 -6.67 9.25
N LEU A 106 -6.26 -7.18 8.62
CA LEU A 106 -5.92 -8.61 8.63
C LEU A 106 -5.54 -9.08 10.05
N ASN A 107 -4.72 -8.29 10.75
CA ASN A 107 -4.32 -8.60 12.11
C ASN A 107 -5.52 -8.55 13.08
N MET A 108 -6.41 -7.58 12.89
CA MET A 108 -7.61 -7.46 13.70
C MET A 108 -8.52 -8.69 13.55
N ALA A 109 -8.66 -9.22 12.34
CA ALA A 109 -9.45 -10.44 12.12
C ALA A 109 -8.89 -11.61 12.95
N MET A 110 -7.57 -11.81 12.99
CA MET A 110 -6.94 -12.87 13.79
C MET A 110 -7.19 -12.66 15.29
N ASN A 111 -7.00 -11.43 15.79
CA ASN A 111 -7.21 -11.08 17.18
C ASN A 111 -8.69 -11.27 17.62
N ILE A 112 -9.65 -10.89 16.77
CA ILE A 112 -11.08 -11.08 17.04
C ILE A 112 -11.41 -12.57 17.13
N HIS A 113 -10.96 -13.39 16.18
CA HIS A 113 -11.22 -14.83 16.19
C HIS A 113 -10.70 -15.49 17.47
N LEU A 114 -9.50 -15.15 17.89
CA LEU A 114 -8.92 -15.69 19.11
C LEU A 114 -9.71 -15.24 20.36
N THR A 115 -10.05 -13.94 20.45
CA THR A 115 -10.81 -13.36 21.56
C THR A 115 -12.22 -13.97 21.65
N VAL A 116 -12.94 -14.03 20.53
CA VAL A 116 -14.29 -14.59 20.50
C VAL A 116 -14.28 -16.05 20.92
N ARG A 117 -13.31 -16.83 20.43
CA ARG A 117 -13.17 -18.24 20.81
C ARG A 117 -12.90 -18.43 22.29
N PHE A 118 -12.02 -17.60 22.87
CA PHE A 118 -11.79 -17.60 24.30
C PHE A 118 -13.06 -17.32 25.10
N LEU A 119 -13.83 -16.31 24.69
CA LEU A 119 -15.08 -15.93 25.34
C LEU A 119 -16.15 -17.04 25.22
N GLN A 120 -16.25 -17.69 24.06
CA GLN A 120 -17.14 -18.84 23.86
C GLN A 120 -16.76 -19.99 24.79
N LEU A 121 -15.47 -20.34 24.88
CA LEU A 121 -14.98 -21.42 25.71
C LEU A 121 -15.26 -21.16 27.19
N ARG A 122 -15.09 -19.94 27.65
CA ARG A 122 -15.40 -19.52 29.02
C ARG A 122 -16.90 -19.56 29.32
N LYS A 123 -17.75 -19.33 28.31
CA LYS A 123 -19.21 -19.46 28.45
C LYS A 123 -19.64 -20.93 28.46
N GLU A 124 -19.05 -21.78 27.62
CA GLU A 124 -19.35 -23.22 27.53
C GLU A 124 -18.91 -23.96 28.81
N PHE A 125 -17.75 -23.55 29.36
CA PHE A 125 -17.11 -24.20 30.51
C PHE A 125 -16.68 -23.17 31.58
N PRO A 126 -17.63 -22.69 32.42
CA PRO A 126 -17.34 -21.68 33.47
C PRO A 126 -16.33 -22.15 34.50
N GLU A 127 -16.25 -23.45 34.75
CA GLU A 127 -15.38 -24.09 35.71
C GLU A 127 -13.88 -24.07 35.33
N LEU A 128 -13.55 -23.81 34.05
CA LEU A 128 -12.17 -23.77 33.57
C LEU A 128 -11.43 -22.57 34.15
N THR A 129 -10.23 -22.82 34.63
CA THR A 129 -9.30 -21.72 34.99
C THR A 129 -8.92 -20.92 33.74
N ILE A 130 -8.61 -19.64 33.89
CA ILE A 130 -8.24 -18.73 32.81
C ILE A 130 -7.11 -19.33 31.96
N ASP A 131 -6.06 -19.84 32.57
CA ASP A 131 -4.88 -20.38 31.88
C ASP A 131 -5.22 -21.62 31.05
N LYS A 132 -6.07 -22.51 31.57
CA LYS A 132 -6.56 -23.67 30.80
C LYS A 132 -7.45 -23.24 29.63
N ALA A 133 -8.30 -22.24 29.82
CA ALA A 133 -9.14 -21.70 28.76
C ALA A 133 -8.31 -21.04 27.66
N ILE A 134 -7.26 -20.30 28.02
CA ILE A 134 -6.28 -19.72 27.07
C ILE A 134 -5.59 -20.83 26.28
N PHE A 135 -5.04 -21.83 26.96
CA PHE A 135 -4.34 -22.94 26.33
C PHE A 135 -5.21 -23.68 25.33
N GLU A 136 -6.43 -24.05 25.71
CA GLU A 136 -7.40 -24.72 24.83
C GLU A 136 -7.84 -23.82 23.66
N THR A 137 -7.96 -22.51 23.88
CA THR A 137 -8.25 -21.55 22.82
C THR A 137 -7.13 -21.50 21.81
N CYS A 138 -5.90 -21.33 22.26
CA CYS A 138 -4.73 -21.32 21.38
C CYS A 138 -4.61 -22.63 20.62
N LYS A 139 -4.72 -23.76 21.29
CA LYS A 139 -4.66 -25.10 20.65
C LYS A 139 -5.69 -25.29 19.53
N LYS A 140 -6.92 -24.83 19.75
CA LYS A 140 -8.01 -24.97 18.76
C LYS A 140 -7.89 -23.94 17.61
N MET A 141 -7.33 -22.75 17.89
CA MET A 141 -7.29 -21.65 16.91
C MET A 141 -5.97 -21.56 16.11
N THR A 142 -4.89 -22.18 16.57
CA THR A 142 -3.59 -22.13 15.89
C THR A 142 -3.69 -22.63 14.44
N LEU A 143 -4.27 -23.81 14.22
CA LEU A 143 -4.37 -24.37 12.88
C LEU A 143 -5.26 -23.56 11.93
N PRO A 144 -6.51 -23.18 12.29
CA PRO A 144 -7.34 -22.36 11.43
C PRO A 144 -6.70 -21.02 11.08
N ILE A 145 -6.12 -20.33 12.06
CA ILE A 145 -5.48 -19.03 11.84
C ILE A 145 -4.19 -19.22 11.02
N LEU A 146 -3.40 -20.24 11.28
CA LEU A 146 -2.20 -20.55 10.50
C LEU A 146 -2.54 -20.79 9.01
N TYR A 147 -3.58 -21.56 8.72
CA TYR A 147 -4.00 -21.78 7.33
C TYR A 147 -4.45 -20.47 6.66
N THR A 148 -5.19 -19.63 7.36
CA THR A 148 -5.59 -18.32 6.85
C THR A 148 -4.36 -17.43 6.57
N VAL A 149 -3.41 -17.39 7.48
CA VAL A 149 -2.17 -16.62 7.31
C VAL A 149 -1.35 -17.18 6.15
N LEU A 150 -1.20 -18.50 6.07
CA LEU A 150 -0.42 -19.15 5.01
C LEU A 150 -1.02 -18.88 3.62
N THR A 151 -2.34 -19.02 3.47
CA THR A 151 -3.02 -18.72 2.19
C THR A 151 -2.87 -17.25 1.81
N THR A 152 -2.93 -16.34 2.78
CA THR A 152 -2.75 -14.91 2.55
C THR A 152 -1.28 -14.59 2.21
N ILE A 153 -0.33 -15.23 2.86
CA ILE A 153 1.10 -15.14 2.52
C ILE A 153 1.34 -15.61 1.08
N CYS A 154 0.78 -16.74 0.67
CA CYS A 154 0.89 -17.23 -0.71
C CYS A 154 0.33 -16.21 -1.72
N ALA A 155 -0.78 -15.55 -1.38
CA ALA A 155 -1.37 -14.51 -2.23
C ALA A 155 -0.41 -13.30 -2.37
N PHE A 156 0.17 -12.79 -1.28
CA PHE A 156 1.11 -11.68 -1.34
C PHE A 156 2.47 -12.07 -1.96
N LEU A 157 2.96 -13.28 -1.72
CA LEU A 157 4.17 -13.79 -2.37
C LEU A 157 4.01 -13.91 -3.88
N SER A 158 2.80 -14.14 -4.40
CA SER A 158 2.57 -14.16 -5.84
C SER A 158 2.91 -12.81 -6.50
N LEU A 159 2.78 -11.69 -5.77
CA LEU A 159 3.14 -10.36 -6.25
C LEU A 159 4.66 -10.19 -6.45
N VAL A 160 5.48 -11.00 -5.80
CA VAL A 160 6.95 -10.97 -5.94
C VAL A 160 7.39 -11.39 -7.35
N PHE A 161 6.57 -12.15 -8.06
CA PHE A 161 6.81 -12.53 -9.46
C PHE A 161 6.39 -11.43 -10.46
N SER A 162 5.86 -10.31 -9.99
CA SER A 162 5.56 -9.15 -10.84
C SER A 162 6.85 -8.53 -11.38
N GLY A 163 6.82 -7.99 -12.60
CA GLY A 163 7.93 -7.20 -13.17
C GLY A 163 8.05 -5.78 -12.59
N ILE A 164 7.17 -5.36 -11.67
CA ILE A 164 7.05 -3.99 -11.17
C ILE A 164 7.58 -3.91 -9.74
N LYS A 165 8.72 -3.23 -9.54
CA LYS A 165 9.39 -3.15 -8.24
C LYS A 165 8.50 -2.70 -7.06
N PRO A 166 7.66 -1.66 -7.14
CA PRO A 166 6.76 -1.29 -6.05
C PRO A 166 5.78 -2.39 -5.63
N ILE A 167 5.34 -3.24 -6.56
CA ILE A 167 4.46 -4.38 -6.28
C ILE A 167 5.23 -5.50 -5.57
N ILE A 168 6.46 -5.77 -6.01
CA ILE A 168 7.37 -6.74 -5.36
C ILE A 168 7.62 -6.33 -3.91
N ASP A 169 7.99 -5.07 -3.68
CA ASP A 169 8.26 -4.52 -2.36
C ASP A 169 7.02 -4.64 -1.45
N PHE A 170 5.83 -4.33 -1.98
CA PHE A 170 4.57 -4.50 -1.27
C PHE A 170 4.30 -5.96 -0.89
N GLY A 171 4.53 -6.91 -1.81
CA GLY A 171 4.40 -8.34 -1.54
C GLY A 171 5.28 -8.82 -0.38
N TRP A 172 6.53 -8.40 -0.35
CA TRP A 172 7.45 -8.71 0.75
C TRP A 172 7.03 -8.06 2.07
N MET A 173 6.66 -6.77 2.04
CA MET A 173 6.20 -6.05 3.23
C MET A 173 4.99 -6.74 3.86
N MET A 174 3.99 -7.10 3.06
CA MET A 174 2.79 -7.78 3.55
C MET A 174 3.08 -9.18 4.08
N THR A 175 3.96 -9.93 3.43
CA THR A 175 4.37 -11.27 3.87
C THR A 175 5.05 -11.22 5.24
N LEU A 176 6.03 -10.35 5.42
CA LEU A 176 6.71 -10.15 6.71
C LEU A 176 5.75 -9.64 7.78
N GLY A 177 4.89 -8.69 7.41
CA GLY A 177 3.86 -8.15 8.30
C GLY A 177 2.91 -9.22 8.83
N LEU A 178 2.46 -10.14 8.00
CA LEU A 178 1.59 -11.24 8.39
C LEU A 178 2.28 -12.25 9.33
N ILE A 179 3.55 -12.55 9.08
CA ILE A 179 4.34 -13.42 9.97
C ILE A 179 4.46 -12.77 11.37
N ILE A 180 4.83 -11.50 11.41
CA ILE A 180 4.94 -10.74 12.66
C ILE A 180 3.58 -10.66 13.37
N SER A 181 2.50 -10.37 12.63
CA SER A 181 1.15 -10.31 13.18
C SER A 181 0.71 -11.63 13.79
N PHE A 182 1.00 -12.75 13.12
CA PHE A 182 0.71 -14.08 13.64
C PHE A 182 1.45 -14.35 14.95
N LEU A 183 2.75 -14.07 14.99
CA LEU A 183 3.56 -14.24 16.20
C LEU A 183 3.05 -13.38 17.36
N ILE A 184 2.81 -12.10 17.11
CA ILE A 184 2.30 -11.17 18.13
C ILE A 184 0.92 -11.59 18.63
N THR A 185 0.02 -12.00 17.72
CA THR A 185 -1.32 -12.46 18.11
C THR A 185 -1.25 -13.64 19.08
N PHE A 186 -0.38 -14.63 18.85
CA PHE A 186 -0.28 -15.81 19.70
C PHE A 186 0.60 -15.63 20.94
N LEU A 187 1.48 -14.62 20.96
CA LEU A 187 2.31 -14.33 22.13
C LEU A 187 1.69 -13.27 23.02
N LEU A 188 1.29 -12.14 22.46
CA LEU A 188 0.85 -10.98 23.22
C LEU A 188 -0.60 -11.09 23.68
N LEU A 189 -1.52 -11.53 22.80
CA LEU A 189 -2.95 -11.55 23.15
C LEU A 189 -3.26 -12.52 24.28
N PRO A 190 -2.75 -13.78 24.31
CA PRO A 190 -2.93 -14.68 25.46
C PRO A 190 -2.35 -14.12 26.75
N SER A 191 -1.19 -13.47 26.69
CA SER A 191 -0.57 -12.82 27.85
C SER A 191 -1.42 -11.67 28.39
N LEU A 192 -1.99 -10.83 27.51
CA LEU A 192 -2.91 -9.76 27.90
C LEU A 192 -4.20 -10.30 28.53
N ILE A 193 -4.75 -11.38 27.96
CA ILE A 193 -5.94 -12.04 28.52
C ILE A 193 -5.64 -12.58 29.93
N SER A 194 -4.49 -13.23 30.12
CA SER A 194 -4.08 -13.73 31.45
C SER A 194 -3.92 -12.63 32.50
N LEU A 195 -3.37 -11.48 32.08
CA LEU A 195 -3.11 -10.35 32.97
C LEU A 195 -4.38 -9.54 33.33
N LEU A 196 -5.27 -9.31 32.35
CA LEU A 196 -6.41 -8.40 32.54
C LEU A 196 -7.74 -9.11 32.83
N SER A 197 -7.84 -10.42 32.58
CA SER A 197 -9.06 -11.17 32.84
C SER A 197 -9.13 -11.63 34.28
N SER A 198 -10.24 -11.33 34.97
CA SER A 198 -10.52 -11.80 36.33
C SER A 198 -11.44 -13.03 36.28
N ASN A 199 -11.26 -13.96 37.23
CA ASN A 199 -12.09 -15.18 37.30
C ASN A 199 -13.60 -14.90 37.46
N ASN A 200 -13.97 -13.74 37.95
CA ASN A 200 -15.37 -13.39 38.23
C ASN A 200 -16.06 -12.65 37.06
N GLU A 201 -15.34 -12.35 35.97
CA GLU A 201 -15.93 -11.61 34.82
C GLU A 201 -16.41 -12.56 33.74
N ILE A 202 -17.50 -13.24 33.94
CA ILE A 202 -18.30 -13.90 32.89
C ILE A 202 -19.28 -12.85 32.35
N GLY A 203 -18.77 -11.85 31.71
CA GLY A 203 -19.56 -10.67 31.30
C GLY A 203 -19.70 -10.47 29.81
N ILE A 204 -20.08 -11.49 29.04
CA ILE A 204 -20.84 -11.20 27.84
C ILE A 204 -22.30 -11.27 28.26
N LYS A 205 -22.96 -10.12 28.41
CA LYS A 205 -24.43 -10.08 28.31
C LYS A 205 -24.78 -10.89 27.07
N ASP A 206 -25.67 -11.87 27.25
CA ASP A 206 -26.18 -12.61 26.10
C ASP A 206 -26.48 -11.61 24.98
N THR A 207 -25.60 -11.56 24.01
CA THR A 207 -25.97 -10.93 22.76
C THR A 207 -27.08 -11.81 22.26
N GLU A 208 -28.32 -11.38 22.50
CA GLU A 208 -29.52 -12.01 22.01
C GLU A 208 -29.18 -12.59 20.65
N LYS A 209 -29.48 -13.87 20.43
CA LYS A 209 -29.29 -14.59 19.17
C LYS A 209 -29.46 -13.57 18.08
N SER A 210 -28.36 -13.16 17.42
CA SER A 210 -28.45 -12.03 16.50
C SER A 210 -29.61 -12.28 15.58
N LEU A 211 -30.69 -11.52 15.73
CA LEU A 211 -31.89 -11.65 14.92
C LEU A 211 -31.56 -11.72 13.44
N ILE A 212 -30.53 -10.98 13.06
CA ILE A 212 -30.00 -10.94 11.69
C ILE A 212 -29.43 -12.31 11.29
N THR A 213 -28.59 -12.92 12.13
CA THR A 213 -27.91 -14.19 11.81
C THR A 213 -28.95 -15.33 11.77
N SER A 214 -29.91 -15.33 12.70
CA SER A 214 -30.99 -16.32 12.75
C SER A 214 -31.92 -16.15 11.55
N ALA A 215 -32.32 -14.93 11.21
CA ALA A 215 -33.15 -14.62 10.05
C ALA A 215 -32.44 -15.01 8.74
N LEU A 216 -31.14 -14.68 8.60
CA LEU A 216 -30.33 -15.03 7.44
C LEU A 216 -30.19 -16.56 7.29
N GLY A 217 -29.91 -17.25 8.39
CA GLY A 217 -29.84 -18.73 8.39
C GLY A 217 -31.18 -19.40 8.01
N SER A 218 -32.31 -18.89 8.54
CA SER A 218 -33.63 -19.37 8.19
C SER A 218 -33.99 -19.09 6.73
N PHE A 219 -33.64 -17.89 6.24
CA PHE A 219 -33.84 -17.51 4.84
C PHE A 219 -33.04 -18.41 3.89
N THR A 220 -31.76 -18.67 4.20
CA THR A 220 -30.89 -19.55 3.42
C THR A 220 -31.44 -20.98 3.38
N LYS A 221 -31.87 -21.50 4.52
CA LYS A 221 -32.42 -22.85 4.60
C LYS A 221 -33.73 -22.99 3.81
N LYS A 222 -34.59 -21.97 3.85
CA LYS A 222 -35.89 -21.98 3.18
C LYS A 222 -35.76 -21.80 1.66
N ASN A 223 -34.86 -20.91 1.22
CA ASN A 223 -34.79 -20.45 -0.18
C ASN A 223 -33.51 -20.91 -0.90
N ARG A 224 -32.96 -22.09 -0.57
CA ARG A 224 -31.70 -22.59 -1.14
C ARG A 224 -31.64 -22.60 -2.66
N ILE A 225 -32.74 -22.97 -3.34
CA ILE A 225 -32.82 -23.04 -4.80
C ILE A 225 -32.81 -21.63 -5.41
N LEU A 226 -33.56 -20.69 -4.79
CA LEU A 226 -33.61 -19.31 -5.24
C LEU A 226 -32.22 -18.66 -5.11
N ILE A 227 -31.49 -18.90 -3.99
CA ILE A 227 -30.15 -18.38 -3.76
C ILE A 227 -29.19 -18.95 -4.80
N PHE A 228 -29.21 -20.26 -5.03
CA PHE A 228 -28.38 -20.90 -6.03
C PHE A 228 -28.63 -20.36 -7.45
N GLY A 229 -29.95 -20.24 -7.82
CA GLY A 229 -30.34 -19.68 -9.12
C GLY A 229 -29.88 -18.20 -9.28
N SER A 230 -30.14 -17.36 -8.28
CA SER A 230 -29.71 -15.96 -8.32
C SER A 230 -28.15 -15.80 -8.41
N THR A 231 -27.44 -16.62 -7.66
CA THR A 231 -25.95 -16.61 -7.70
C THR A 231 -25.45 -17.02 -9.09
N THR A 232 -26.05 -18.05 -9.70
CA THR A 232 -25.70 -18.48 -11.06
C THR A 232 -25.93 -17.37 -12.08
N ILE A 233 -27.07 -16.68 -11.99
CA ILE A 233 -27.40 -15.55 -12.87
C ILE A 233 -26.36 -14.43 -12.70
N ILE A 234 -26.01 -14.07 -11.45
CA ILE A 234 -25.00 -13.04 -11.16
C ILE A 234 -23.65 -13.43 -11.75
N ILE A 235 -23.23 -14.69 -11.64
CA ILE A 235 -21.97 -15.19 -12.23
C ILE A 235 -21.98 -15.02 -13.74
N ILE A 236 -23.09 -15.36 -14.43
CA ILE A 236 -23.20 -15.19 -15.89
C ILE A 236 -23.06 -13.71 -16.28
N PHE A 237 -23.76 -12.81 -15.58
CA PHE A 237 -23.61 -11.38 -15.81
C PHE A 237 -22.19 -10.88 -15.54
N SER A 238 -21.53 -11.40 -14.50
CA SER A 238 -20.13 -11.05 -14.19
C SER A 238 -19.17 -11.49 -15.29
N ILE A 239 -19.36 -12.68 -15.85
CA ILE A 239 -18.54 -13.16 -16.98
C ILE A 239 -18.70 -12.24 -18.20
N ILE A 240 -19.93 -11.82 -18.51
CA ILE A 240 -20.17 -10.86 -19.60
C ILE A 240 -19.50 -9.52 -19.33
N GLY A 241 -19.47 -9.07 -18.06
CA GLY A 241 -18.81 -7.85 -17.63
C GLY A 241 -17.28 -7.91 -17.79
N ILE A 242 -16.65 -9.07 -17.54
CA ILE A 242 -15.21 -9.28 -17.68
C ILE A 242 -14.75 -9.00 -19.14
N PHE A 243 -15.54 -9.42 -20.13
CA PHE A 243 -15.21 -9.16 -21.54
C PHE A 243 -15.31 -7.69 -21.96
N LYS A 244 -15.91 -6.83 -21.13
CA LYS A 244 -15.98 -5.37 -21.34
C LYS A 244 -14.97 -4.59 -20.53
N LEU A 245 -14.06 -5.29 -19.80
CA LEU A 245 -13.06 -4.65 -18.97
C LEU A 245 -11.96 -4.06 -19.87
N GLU A 246 -11.80 -2.76 -19.83
CA GLU A 246 -10.70 -2.05 -20.49
C GLU A 246 -9.63 -1.72 -19.45
N VAL A 247 -8.36 -1.90 -19.85
CA VAL A 247 -7.22 -1.57 -19.00
C VAL A 247 -6.87 -0.11 -19.23
N GLU A 248 -7.09 0.73 -18.24
CA GLU A 248 -6.68 2.13 -18.26
C GLU A 248 -5.15 2.21 -18.14
N ASN A 249 -4.50 2.81 -19.13
CA ASN A 249 -3.04 2.93 -19.20
C ASN A 249 -2.57 4.39 -19.14
N SER A 250 -3.49 5.36 -19.06
CA SER A 250 -3.15 6.77 -18.99
C SER A 250 -2.83 7.16 -17.54
N PHE A 251 -1.58 7.58 -17.30
CA PHE A 251 -1.12 8.00 -15.98
C PHE A 251 -1.88 9.23 -15.45
N ILE A 252 -2.40 10.07 -16.33
CA ILE A 252 -3.17 11.29 -15.96
C ILE A 252 -4.46 10.91 -15.25
N ASN A 253 -5.12 9.84 -15.68
CA ASN A 253 -6.40 9.39 -15.13
C ASN A 253 -6.31 8.74 -13.74
N TYR A 254 -5.09 8.56 -13.19
CA TYR A 254 -4.91 8.11 -11.80
C TYR A 254 -5.20 9.21 -10.78
N PHE A 255 -5.26 10.48 -11.23
CA PHE A 255 -5.53 11.62 -10.36
C PHE A 255 -6.96 12.10 -10.50
N ASP A 256 -7.51 12.60 -9.40
CA ASP A 256 -8.84 13.23 -9.42
C ASP A 256 -8.82 14.47 -10.32
N LYS A 257 -9.89 14.65 -11.08
CA LYS A 257 -10.05 15.75 -12.06
C LYS A 257 -9.98 17.13 -11.43
N GLU A 258 -10.20 17.25 -10.12
CA GLU A 258 -10.12 18.51 -9.40
C GLU A 258 -8.70 18.88 -8.96
N THR A 259 -7.77 17.92 -8.97
CA THR A 259 -6.37 18.13 -8.56
C THR A 259 -5.62 19.05 -9.53
N GLU A 260 -4.67 19.82 -9.01
CA GLU A 260 -3.80 20.67 -9.83
C GLU A 260 -2.95 19.84 -10.79
N ILE A 261 -2.52 18.64 -10.38
CA ILE A 261 -1.80 17.68 -11.22
C ILE A 261 -2.61 17.34 -12.47
N TYR A 262 -3.86 16.89 -12.29
CA TYR A 262 -4.71 16.53 -13.41
C TYR A 262 -4.93 17.71 -14.37
N LYS A 263 -5.26 18.88 -13.82
CA LYS A 263 -5.49 20.10 -14.61
C LYS A 263 -4.24 20.56 -15.35
N GLY A 264 -3.07 20.52 -14.71
CA GLY A 264 -1.79 20.88 -15.30
C GLY A 264 -1.36 19.90 -16.40
N MET A 265 -1.41 18.60 -16.10
CA MET A 265 -1.03 17.56 -17.05
C MET A 265 -1.98 17.53 -18.27
N LYS A 266 -3.28 17.61 -18.03
CA LYS A 266 -4.26 17.63 -19.12
C LYS A 266 -4.07 18.84 -20.04
N LYS A 267 -3.76 20.00 -19.45
CA LYS A 267 -3.49 21.21 -20.24
C LYS A 267 -2.23 21.06 -21.10
N ILE A 268 -1.19 20.40 -20.58
CA ILE A 268 0.03 20.08 -21.33
C ILE A 268 -0.28 19.06 -22.44
N ASP A 269 -1.12 18.07 -22.14
CA ASP A 269 -1.48 17.02 -23.10
C ASP A 269 -2.31 17.58 -24.27
N ASP A 270 -3.30 18.45 -23.97
CA ASP A 270 -4.21 19.04 -24.95
C ASP A 270 -3.52 20.13 -25.80
N ASP A 271 -2.67 20.99 -25.18
CA ASP A 271 -2.12 22.19 -25.85
C ASP A 271 -0.66 22.06 -26.31
N LEU A 272 0.15 21.14 -25.70
CA LEU A 272 1.58 21.02 -25.96
C LEU A 272 1.99 19.67 -26.57
N GLY A 273 1.03 18.83 -26.96
CA GLY A 273 1.28 17.60 -27.72
C GLY A 273 1.67 16.38 -26.90
N GLY A 274 1.48 16.42 -25.57
CA GLY A 274 1.60 15.24 -24.72
C GLY A 274 2.46 15.44 -23.47
N THR A 275 2.12 14.71 -22.41
CA THR A 275 2.81 14.75 -21.11
C THR A 275 3.95 13.74 -21.00
N THR A 276 4.04 12.79 -21.92
CA THR A 276 5.07 11.74 -21.97
C THR A 276 6.12 12.08 -23.03
N PRO A 277 7.29 12.64 -22.65
CA PRO A 277 8.35 12.91 -23.63
C PRO A 277 8.94 11.60 -24.15
N LEU A 278 9.03 11.46 -25.45
CA LEU A 278 9.77 10.39 -26.09
C LEU A 278 11.26 10.78 -26.17
N ASN A 279 12.09 10.13 -25.35
CA ASN A 279 13.54 10.31 -25.38
C ASN A 279 14.18 9.19 -26.19
N ILE A 280 14.72 9.52 -27.37
CA ILE A 280 15.44 8.57 -28.21
C ILE A 280 16.94 8.71 -27.90
N ILE A 281 17.54 7.66 -27.35
CA ILE A 281 18.97 7.61 -27.06
C ILE A 281 19.66 6.80 -28.13
N LEU A 282 20.37 7.47 -29.01
CA LEU A 282 21.22 6.83 -30.02
C LEU A 282 22.61 6.57 -29.42
N LYS A 283 23.02 5.31 -29.38
CA LYS A 283 24.38 4.91 -28.99
C LYS A 283 25.16 4.58 -30.24
N PHE A 284 26.11 5.42 -30.57
CA PHE A 284 27.06 5.09 -31.62
C PHE A 284 28.27 4.33 -31.04
N PRO A 285 28.83 3.35 -31.76
CA PRO A 285 30.05 2.67 -31.34
C PRO A 285 31.18 3.70 -31.24
N SER A 286 31.81 3.78 -30.09
CA SER A 286 32.96 4.69 -29.84
C SER A 286 34.22 4.11 -30.48
N ASN A 287 34.46 4.34 -31.76
CA ASN A 287 35.76 4.12 -32.36
C ASN A 287 36.67 5.29 -31.96
N LEU A 288 37.21 5.23 -30.74
CA LEU A 288 38.15 6.21 -30.18
C LEU A 288 39.51 6.22 -30.91
N LYS A 289 39.70 5.37 -31.95
CA LYS A 289 40.99 5.27 -32.68
C LYS A 289 41.06 6.14 -33.96
N GLU A 290 39.95 6.64 -34.45
CA GLU A 290 39.94 7.42 -35.73
C GLU A 290 40.02 8.93 -35.49
N ALA A 291 39.82 9.44 -34.29
CA ALA A 291 39.91 10.89 -34.00
C ALA A 291 41.32 11.40 -33.73
N LYS A 292 42.33 10.54 -33.76
CA LYS A 292 43.74 10.95 -33.46
C LYS A 292 44.59 11.23 -34.72
N SER A 293 44.07 11.12 -35.93
CA SER A 293 44.88 11.28 -37.15
C SER A 293 44.67 12.58 -37.93
N GLU A 294 43.79 13.48 -37.47
CA GLU A 294 43.55 14.76 -38.19
C GLU A 294 43.79 16.04 -37.38
N SER A 295 44.27 15.94 -36.11
CA SER A 295 44.54 17.12 -35.27
C SER A 295 46.01 17.39 -34.93
N ASP A 296 46.97 16.66 -35.57
CA ASP A 296 48.39 16.81 -35.19
C ASP A 296 49.12 17.96 -35.94
N GLU A 297 48.41 18.92 -36.53
CA GLU A 297 49.09 19.98 -37.30
C GLU A 297 48.72 21.42 -36.89
N PHE A 298 47.97 21.63 -35.81
CA PHE A 298 47.73 23.01 -35.33
C PHE A 298 47.38 22.99 -33.82
N ASP A 299 48.33 23.09 -32.92
CA ASP A 299 48.19 23.73 -31.60
C ASP A 299 49.42 23.49 -30.73
N GLU A 300 50.46 24.27 -31.01
CA GLU A 300 51.64 24.42 -30.14
C GLU A 300 51.51 25.64 -29.18
N TRP A 301 50.25 25.98 -28.78
CA TRP A 301 49.97 27.08 -27.84
C TRP A 301 48.80 26.75 -26.96
N ASP A 302 48.94 25.87 -25.96
CA ASP A 302 48.12 25.87 -24.71
C ASP A 302 48.48 24.69 -23.80
N GLU A 303 49.64 24.80 -23.19
CA GLU A 303 50.07 23.91 -22.09
C GLU A 303 49.63 24.45 -20.71
N GLU A 304 48.40 24.97 -20.55
CA GLU A 304 47.94 25.43 -19.25
C GLU A 304 46.44 25.21 -19.02
N ASN A 305 45.94 23.97 -19.20
CA ASN A 305 44.67 23.57 -18.63
C ASN A 305 44.50 22.03 -18.68
N LYS A 306 45.22 21.32 -17.83
CA LYS A 306 45.07 19.85 -17.67
C LYS A 306 44.01 19.44 -16.66
N ASP A 307 42.89 20.15 -16.54
CA ASP A 307 41.73 19.79 -15.70
C ASP A 307 40.39 19.89 -16.42
N ASN A 308 40.36 19.79 -17.74
CA ASN A 308 39.09 19.69 -18.45
C ASN A 308 38.73 18.23 -18.70
N ALA A 309 37.71 17.75 -17.99
CA ALA A 309 36.96 16.59 -18.39
C ALA A 309 36.69 16.70 -19.90
N GLU A 310 37.23 15.76 -20.70
CA GLU A 310 37.03 15.66 -22.14
C GLU A 310 35.56 16.02 -22.48
N ASP A 311 35.39 17.09 -23.23
CA ASP A 311 34.07 17.58 -23.64
C ASP A 311 33.41 16.55 -24.58
N LYS A 312 32.81 15.56 -23.97
CA LYS A 312 32.10 14.49 -24.69
C LYS A 312 30.94 15.00 -25.54
N SER A 313 30.56 16.28 -25.40
CA SER A 313 29.49 16.90 -26.18
C SER A 313 29.88 17.07 -27.63
N LYS A 314 31.14 17.42 -27.92
CA LYS A 314 31.65 17.57 -29.29
C LYS A 314 31.62 16.31 -30.12
N TYR A 315 31.70 15.14 -29.49
CA TYR A 315 31.62 13.84 -30.16
C TYR A 315 30.25 13.58 -30.81
N TRP A 316 29.17 14.15 -30.27
CA TRP A 316 27.80 13.93 -30.73
C TRP A 316 27.35 14.85 -31.87
N PHE A 317 28.00 15.99 -32.03
CA PHE A 317 27.65 17.04 -32.98
C PHE A 317 28.50 17.04 -34.24
N THR A 318 29.09 15.89 -34.62
CA THR A 318 29.79 15.75 -35.92
C THR A 318 28.76 15.61 -37.07
N ARG A 319 29.08 16.24 -38.23
CA ARG A 319 28.18 16.32 -39.38
C ARG A 319 27.71 14.95 -39.88
N ASP A 320 28.62 13.96 -39.94
CA ASP A 320 28.33 12.57 -40.34
C ASP A 320 27.37 11.83 -39.40
N LYS A 321 27.28 12.24 -38.16
CA LYS A 321 26.36 11.64 -37.17
C LYS A 321 25.01 12.33 -37.19
N MET A 322 24.98 13.63 -37.51
CA MET A 322 23.75 14.40 -37.68
C MET A 322 23.00 13.98 -38.94
N ASP A 323 23.72 13.65 -40.03
CA ASP A 323 23.11 13.19 -41.29
C ASP A 323 22.53 11.75 -41.23
N LYS A 324 22.81 11.01 -40.14
CA LYS A 324 22.28 9.65 -39.86
C LYS A 324 21.07 9.64 -38.94
N ILE A 325 20.66 10.77 -38.41
CA ILE A 325 19.48 10.99 -37.58
C ILE A 325 18.32 11.45 -38.46
#